data_42cb72eb03d9fada745682cafa953c9e
#
_entry.id   42cb72eb03d9fada745682cafa953c9e
#
_cell.length_a   1.000
_cell.length_b   1.000
_cell.length_c   1.000
_cell.angle_alpha   90.00
_cell.angle_beta   90.00
_cell.angle_gamma   90.00
#
_symmetry.space_group_name_H-M   'P 1'
#
loop_
_entity.id
_entity.type
_entity.pdbx_description
1 polymer ?
#
loop_
_entity_poly.entity_id
_entity_poly.type
_entity_poly.pdbx_seq_one_letter_code
_entity_poly.pdbx_strand_id
1 'polypeptide(L)'
;MNLNYKSYWRKSGLKGKWGNVFLEILSKHNPKNVLEIGVFCGVTARNICDFLYKKNNNDFNYIGVDLFGSDQVQIKDEIEPTFLKNQKFSNPLKNIYYNYILKENLNSVASVENLLKKYSQNIKLIAGDTNEKLKEINLKNIDFTFLDGGHSYQTVISDLSILYENM
;
A
#
# COMPACT_ATOMS: atom_id res chain seq x y z
N MET A 1 16.97 16.56 2.33
CA MET A 1 16.55 15.81 1.13
C MET A 1 15.21 16.39 0.70
N ASN A 2 15.04 16.80 -0.54
CA ASN A 2 13.74 17.30 -1.00
C ASN A 2 12.82 16.08 -1.22
N LEU A 3 11.92 15.86 -0.26
CA LEU A 3 10.97 14.74 -0.28
C LEU A 3 9.73 15.22 -1.02
N ASN A 4 9.45 14.62 -2.17
CA ASN A 4 8.27 14.93 -2.97
C ASN A 4 7.49 13.66 -3.26
N TYR A 5 6.29 13.57 -2.68
CA TYR A 5 5.38 12.46 -2.88
C TYR A 5 4.81 12.47 -4.30
N LYS A 6 4.97 11.37 -5.03
CA LYS A 6 4.59 11.24 -6.44
C LYS A 6 3.32 10.43 -6.59
N SER A 7 2.44 10.83 -7.50
CA SER A 7 1.19 10.11 -7.78
C SER A 7 1.34 8.90 -8.70
N TYR A 8 2.45 8.81 -9.42
CA TYR A 8 2.68 7.77 -10.47
C TYR A 8 1.50 7.60 -11.42
N TRP A 9 0.75 8.68 -11.60
CA TRP A 9 -0.47 8.74 -12.41
C TRP A 9 -1.60 7.79 -11.98
N ARG A 10 -1.48 7.15 -10.81
CA ARG A 10 -2.46 6.24 -10.20
C ARG A 10 -3.33 6.95 -9.15
N LYS A 11 -4.27 6.22 -8.56
CA LYS A 11 -5.07 6.68 -7.41
C LYS A 11 -4.31 6.45 -6.11
N SER A 12 -4.50 7.35 -5.15
CA SER A 12 -3.94 7.23 -3.80
C SER A 12 -4.84 7.94 -2.80
N GLY A 13 -4.91 7.43 -1.58
CA GLY A 13 -5.47 8.10 -0.42
C GLY A 13 -4.63 9.33 -0.06
N LEU A 14 -3.32 9.16 0.10
CA LEU A 14 -2.38 10.25 0.34
C LEU A 14 -2.12 11.05 -0.94
N LYS A 15 -2.11 12.39 -0.82
CA LYS A 15 -1.86 13.31 -1.95
C LYS A 15 -1.14 14.56 -1.49
N GLY A 16 -0.33 15.14 -2.40
CA GLY A 16 0.28 16.45 -2.24
C GLY A 16 0.93 16.65 -0.87
N LYS A 17 0.47 17.64 -0.10
CA LYS A 17 1.01 18.01 1.21
C LYS A 17 1.03 16.83 2.20
N TRP A 18 -0.04 16.05 2.27
CA TRP A 18 -0.13 14.92 3.21
C TRP A 18 0.83 13.79 2.85
N GLY A 19 1.03 13.53 1.56
CA GLY A 19 2.06 12.59 1.12
C GLY A 19 3.46 13.06 1.49
N ASN A 20 3.75 14.37 1.40
CA ASN A 20 5.05 14.92 1.82
C ASN A 20 5.25 14.79 3.34
N VAL A 21 4.21 15.10 4.14
CA VAL A 21 4.25 14.91 5.61
C VAL A 21 4.52 13.44 5.96
N PHE A 22 3.89 12.50 5.26
CA PHE A 22 4.16 11.08 5.44
C PHE A 22 5.62 10.73 5.18
N LEU A 23 6.20 11.22 4.08
CA LEU A 23 7.62 11.00 3.77
C LEU A 23 8.57 11.67 4.78
N GLU A 24 8.18 12.80 5.37
CA GLU A 24 8.93 13.43 6.46
C GLU A 24 8.94 12.56 7.71
N ILE A 25 7.79 11.98 8.09
CA ILE A 25 7.68 11.04 9.21
C ILE A 25 8.57 9.82 8.95
N LEU A 26 8.43 9.20 7.79
CA LEU A 26 9.25 8.06 7.38
C LEU A 26 10.75 8.39 7.43
N SER A 27 11.12 9.61 7.01
CA SER A 27 12.53 10.07 7.04
C SER A 27 13.07 10.26 8.46
N LYS A 28 12.25 10.67 9.41
CA LYS A 28 12.66 10.82 10.82
C LYS A 28 12.93 9.47 11.46
N HIS A 29 12.13 8.46 11.16
CA HIS A 29 12.30 7.10 11.70
C HIS A 29 13.39 6.31 10.96
N ASN A 30 13.66 6.62 9.70
CA ASN A 30 14.67 5.98 8.86
C ASN A 30 14.63 4.43 8.92
N PRO A 31 13.47 3.80 8.72
CA PRO A 31 13.31 2.36 8.84
C PRO A 31 14.01 1.61 7.70
N LYS A 32 14.27 0.31 7.93
CA LYS A 32 14.69 -0.63 6.89
C LYS A 32 13.59 -1.65 6.53
N ASN A 33 12.78 -2.03 7.52
CA ASN A 33 11.73 -3.03 7.36
C ASN A 33 10.37 -2.36 7.56
N VAL A 34 9.64 -2.19 6.48
CA VAL A 34 8.36 -1.47 6.47
C VAL A 34 7.21 -2.41 6.12
N LEU A 35 6.15 -2.34 6.93
CA LEU A 35 4.87 -2.96 6.69
C LEU A 35 3.85 -1.89 6.28
N GLU A 36 3.14 -2.10 5.19
CA GLU A 36 1.98 -1.31 4.78
C GLU A 36 0.73 -2.19 4.80
N ILE A 37 -0.29 -1.78 5.53
CA ILE A 37 -1.61 -2.39 5.55
C ILE A 37 -2.55 -1.47 4.76
N GLY A 38 -3.08 -1.99 3.64
CA GLY A 38 -3.83 -1.17 2.69
C GLY A 38 -2.93 -0.58 1.60
N VAL A 39 -2.54 -1.40 0.65
CA VAL A 39 -1.63 -1.03 -0.46
C VAL A 39 -2.36 -0.32 -1.59
N PHE A 40 -3.62 -0.71 -1.81
CA PHE A 40 -4.48 -0.15 -2.85
C PHE A 40 -3.83 -0.20 -4.25
N CYS A 41 -3.69 0.95 -4.94
CA CYS A 41 -3.05 1.01 -6.25
C CYS A 41 -1.51 1.15 -6.19
N GLY A 42 -0.90 0.93 -5.03
CA GLY A 42 0.54 0.87 -4.84
C GLY A 42 1.28 2.21 -4.86
N VAL A 43 0.58 3.35 -4.82
CA VAL A 43 1.22 4.67 -4.90
C VAL A 43 2.07 4.96 -3.66
N THR A 44 1.53 4.70 -2.47
CA THR A 44 2.27 4.88 -1.21
C THR A 44 3.40 3.86 -1.13
N ALA A 45 3.15 2.59 -1.45
CA ALA A 45 4.16 1.54 -1.57
C ALA A 45 5.35 1.97 -2.44
N ARG A 46 5.09 2.56 -3.61
CA ARG A 46 6.14 3.03 -4.51
C ARG A 46 6.94 4.19 -3.92
N ASN A 47 6.28 5.13 -3.23
CA ASN A 47 6.98 6.24 -2.57
C ASN A 47 7.83 5.76 -1.39
N ILE A 48 7.33 4.78 -0.61
CA ILE A 48 8.10 4.11 0.45
C ILE A 48 9.35 3.45 -0.14
N CYS A 49 9.18 2.60 -1.15
CA CYS A 49 10.31 1.91 -1.77
C CYS A 49 11.32 2.87 -2.42
N ASP A 50 10.86 3.93 -3.10
CA ASP A 50 11.74 4.96 -3.64
C ASP A 50 12.55 5.68 -2.54
N PHE A 51 11.93 5.94 -1.38
CA PHE A 51 12.59 6.51 -0.23
C PHE A 51 13.63 5.55 0.38
N LEU A 52 13.21 4.32 0.68
CA LEU A 52 14.07 3.29 1.29
C LEU A 52 15.30 3.00 0.41
N TYR A 53 15.08 2.85 -0.89
CA TYR A 53 16.18 2.63 -1.84
C TYR A 53 17.18 3.79 -1.85
N LYS A 54 16.72 5.03 -1.78
CA LYS A 54 17.60 6.21 -1.72
C LYS A 54 18.43 6.28 -0.43
N LYS A 55 17.88 5.75 0.66
CA LYS A 55 18.52 5.78 1.98
C LYS A 55 19.42 4.58 2.21
N ASN A 56 18.94 3.40 1.87
CA ASN A 56 19.54 2.12 2.26
C ASN A 56 20.07 1.32 1.06
N ASN A 57 19.98 1.87 -0.17
CA ASN A 57 20.20 1.11 -1.41
C ASN A 57 19.28 -0.13 -1.45
N ASN A 58 19.83 -1.32 -1.64
CA ASN A 58 19.07 -2.59 -1.62
C ASN A 58 18.97 -3.21 -0.22
N ASP A 59 19.42 -2.55 0.84
CA ASP A 59 19.33 -3.06 2.22
C ASP A 59 18.05 -2.57 2.88
N PHE A 60 16.90 -3.03 2.38
CA PHE A 60 15.59 -2.80 2.97
C PHE A 60 14.62 -3.91 2.59
N ASN A 61 13.53 -4.02 3.36
CA ASN A 61 12.40 -4.89 3.06
C ASN A 61 11.10 -4.09 3.16
N TYR A 62 10.20 -4.34 2.22
CA TYR A 62 8.85 -3.82 2.20
C TYR A 62 7.87 -4.98 2.13
N ILE A 63 6.90 -4.99 3.04
CA ILE A 63 5.78 -5.93 3.03
C ILE A 63 4.50 -5.13 2.87
N GLY A 64 3.71 -5.45 1.87
CA GLY A 64 2.39 -4.86 1.66
C GLY A 64 1.29 -5.92 1.81
N VAL A 65 0.30 -5.65 2.65
CA VAL A 65 -0.89 -6.51 2.85
C VAL A 65 -2.11 -5.76 2.40
N ASP A 66 -2.91 -6.39 1.52
CA ASP A 66 -4.15 -5.80 0.98
C ASP A 66 -5.07 -6.92 0.48
N LEU A 67 -6.36 -6.66 0.40
CA LEU A 67 -7.33 -7.56 -0.24
C LEU A 67 -7.10 -7.70 -1.75
N PHE A 68 -6.49 -6.70 -2.39
CA PHE A 68 -6.22 -6.61 -3.84
C PHE A 68 -7.43 -6.94 -4.71
N GLY A 69 -8.60 -6.42 -4.33
CA GLY A 69 -9.83 -6.61 -5.08
C GLY A 69 -10.31 -8.06 -5.11
N SER A 70 -9.94 -8.86 -4.11
CA SER A 70 -10.48 -10.21 -3.99
C SER A 70 -11.99 -10.14 -3.73
N ASP A 71 -12.78 -10.74 -4.61
CA ASP A 71 -14.24 -10.86 -4.43
C ASP A 71 -14.61 -11.77 -3.23
N GLN A 72 -13.62 -12.33 -2.54
CA GLN A 72 -13.80 -13.38 -1.54
C GLN A 72 -14.03 -12.88 -0.12
N VAL A 73 -13.73 -11.62 0.17
CA VAL A 73 -13.90 -11.06 1.52
C VAL A 73 -14.95 -9.95 1.48
N GLN A 74 -16.19 -10.32 1.75
CA GLN A 74 -17.23 -9.34 2.10
C GLN A 74 -17.13 -9.05 3.60
N ILE A 75 -16.38 -8.03 3.96
CA ILE A 75 -16.44 -7.47 5.31
C ILE A 75 -17.72 -6.65 5.38
N LYS A 76 -18.70 -7.11 6.13
CA LYS A 76 -20.08 -6.58 6.15
C LYS A 76 -20.19 -5.08 6.45
N ASP A 77 -19.18 -4.48 7.05
CA ASP A 77 -19.21 -3.10 7.54
C ASP A 77 -18.15 -2.18 6.88
N GLU A 78 -17.40 -2.70 5.93
CA GLU A 78 -16.46 -1.90 5.14
C GLU A 78 -17.17 -1.32 3.91
N ILE A 79 -17.14 0.01 3.78
CA ILE A 79 -17.49 0.67 2.53
C ILE A 79 -16.33 0.44 1.57
N GLU A 80 -16.35 -0.71 0.90
CA GLU A 80 -15.40 -0.98 -0.16
C GLU A 80 -15.45 0.12 -1.22
N PRO A 81 -14.30 0.62 -1.65
CA PRO A 81 -14.27 1.56 -2.75
C PRO A 81 -14.88 0.90 -3.99
N THR A 82 -16.02 1.40 -4.43
CA THR A 82 -16.82 0.86 -5.55
C THR A 82 -16.10 0.82 -6.91
N PHE A 83 -14.82 1.19 -6.96
CA PHE A 83 -14.02 1.26 -8.18
C PHE A 83 -13.21 -0.01 -8.50
N LEU A 84 -13.36 -1.08 -7.72
CA LEU A 84 -12.66 -2.35 -7.99
C LEU A 84 -13.01 -2.94 -9.37
N LYS A 85 -14.25 -2.77 -9.84
CA LYS A 85 -14.72 -3.26 -11.15
C LYS A 85 -14.69 -2.22 -12.27
N ASN A 86 -14.89 -0.93 -11.94
CA ASN A 86 -14.89 0.17 -12.91
C ASN A 86 -14.18 1.37 -12.31
N GLN A 87 -12.89 1.49 -12.58
CA GLN A 87 -12.10 2.58 -12.05
C GLN A 87 -12.58 3.93 -12.59
N LYS A 88 -13.23 4.73 -11.74
CA LYS A 88 -13.63 6.09 -12.10
C LYS A 88 -12.44 7.03 -11.85
N PHE A 89 -11.96 7.64 -12.91
CA PHE A 89 -10.96 8.71 -12.84
C PHE A 89 -11.62 10.04 -13.14
N SER A 90 -11.31 11.07 -12.36
CA SER A 90 -11.73 12.45 -12.65
C SER A 90 -11.05 13.01 -13.91
N ASN A 91 -9.87 12.48 -14.27
CA ASN A 91 -9.17 12.84 -15.50
C ASN A 91 -9.60 11.89 -16.64
N PRO A 92 -10.23 12.41 -17.72
CA PRO A 92 -10.70 11.59 -18.84
C PRO A 92 -9.58 10.77 -19.52
N LEU A 93 -8.38 11.34 -19.64
CA LEU A 93 -7.25 10.66 -20.26
C LEU A 93 -6.81 9.43 -19.45
N LYS A 94 -6.79 9.54 -18.10
CA LYS A 94 -6.53 8.38 -17.25
C LYS A 94 -7.60 7.31 -17.39
N ASN A 95 -8.86 7.74 -17.49
CA ASN A 95 -9.98 6.82 -17.66
C ASN A 95 -9.84 6.02 -18.96
N ILE A 96 -9.57 6.70 -20.08
CA ILE A 96 -9.35 6.04 -21.38
C ILE A 96 -8.14 5.10 -21.29
N TYR A 97 -7.03 5.58 -20.77
CA TYR A 97 -5.78 4.81 -20.70
C TYR A 97 -5.92 3.53 -19.89
N TYR A 98 -6.43 3.60 -18.68
CA TYR A 98 -6.52 2.43 -17.80
C TYR A 98 -7.68 1.49 -18.14
N ASN A 99 -8.86 2.01 -18.49
CA ASN A 99 -10.03 1.17 -18.71
C ASN A 99 -10.15 0.63 -20.13
N TYR A 100 -9.60 1.33 -21.14
CA TYR A 100 -9.78 0.94 -22.55
C TYR A 100 -8.47 0.51 -23.23
N ILE A 101 -7.32 1.12 -22.89
CA ILE A 101 -6.04 0.79 -23.52
C ILE A 101 -5.36 -0.34 -22.74
N LEU A 102 -5.05 -0.13 -21.46
CA LEU A 102 -4.38 -1.14 -20.65
C LEU A 102 -5.32 -2.24 -20.17
N LYS A 103 -6.59 -1.91 -19.93
CA LYS A 103 -7.60 -2.81 -19.35
C LYS A 103 -7.10 -3.47 -18.06
N GLU A 104 -6.37 -2.70 -17.25
CA GLU A 104 -5.65 -3.19 -16.08
C GLU A 104 -6.40 -2.81 -14.80
N ASN A 105 -6.61 -3.79 -13.91
CA ASN A 105 -7.06 -3.52 -12.55
C ASN A 105 -5.86 -3.03 -11.73
N LEU A 106 -5.82 -1.73 -11.45
CA LEU A 106 -4.71 -1.12 -10.71
C LEU A 106 -4.62 -1.58 -9.25
N ASN A 107 -5.72 -2.10 -8.69
CA ASN A 107 -5.77 -2.71 -7.37
C ASN A 107 -5.67 -4.25 -7.49
N SER A 108 -4.61 -4.73 -8.11
CA SER A 108 -4.28 -6.15 -8.18
C SER A 108 -2.82 -6.36 -7.82
N VAL A 109 -2.48 -7.52 -7.29
CA VAL A 109 -1.09 -7.90 -6.99
C VAL A 109 -0.20 -7.67 -8.21
N ALA A 110 -0.58 -8.21 -9.37
CA ALA A 110 0.22 -8.10 -10.60
C ALA A 110 0.47 -6.65 -11.04
N SER A 111 -0.55 -5.78 -10.92
CA SER A 111 -0.41 -4.37 -11.27
C SER A 111 0.51 -3.62 -10.31
N VAL A 112 0.43 -3.93 -9.01
CA VAL A 112 1.29 -3.32 -8.00
C VAL A 112 2.72 -3.87 -8.10
N GLU A 113 2.91 -5.17 -8.33
CA GLU A 113 4.23 -5.76 -8.61
C GLU A 113 4.90 -5.11 -9.83
N ASN A 114 4.15 -4.90 -10.91
CA ASN A 114 4.67 -4.20 -12.09
C ASN A 114 5.08 -2.75 -11.76
N LEU A 115 4.30 -2.03 -10.95
CA LEU A 115 4.69 -0.70 -10.46
C LEU A 115 5.98 -0.74 -9.64
N LEU A 116 6.14 -1.77 -8.82
CA LEU A 116 7.26 -1.95 -7.88
C LEU A 116 8.40 -2.80 -8.46
N LYS A 117 8.36 -3.20 -9.73
CA LYS A 117 9.31 -4.17 -10.32
C LYS A 117 10.79 -3.81 -10.13
N LYS A 118 11.10 -2.51 -10.03
CA LYS A 118 12.47 -2.04 -9.73
C LYS A 118 12.99 -2.58 -8.39
N TYR A 119 12.09 -2.93 -7.48
CA TYR A 119 12.37 -3.36 -6.10
C TYR A 119 11.97 -4.80 -5.86
N SER A 120 11.82 -5.62 -6.91
CA SER A 120 11.29 -7.00 -6.83
C SER A 120 12.00 -7.90 -5.82
N GLN A 121 13.28 -7.64 -5.53
CA GLN A 121 14.05 -8.39 -4.53
C GLN A 121 13.82 -7.95 -3.09
N ASN A 122 13.19 -6.78 -2.90
CA ASN A 122 13.01 -6.14 -1.60
C ASN A 122 11.54 -6.08 -1.16
N ILE A 123 10.62 -6.56 -2.00
CA ILE A 123 9.18 -6.44 -1.74
C ILE A 123 8.53 -7.80 -1.59
N LYS A 124 7.52 -7.85 -0.72
CA LYS A 124 6.58 -8.96 -0.61
C LYS A 124 5.16 -8.39 -0.57
N LEU A 125 4.31 -8.77 -1.53
CA LEU A 125 2.89 -8.44 -1.52
C LEU A 125 2.09 -9.67 -1.08
N ILE A 126 1.19 -9.48 -0.13
CA ILE A 126 0.38 -10.53 0.47
C ILE A 126 -1.09 -10.16 0.26
N ALA A 127 -1.81 -10.97 -0.51
CA ALA A 127 -3.23 -10.80 -0.73
C ALA A 127 -4.03 -11.54 0.35
N GLY A 128 -5.00 -10.87 0.97
CA GLY A 128 -5.93 -11.48 1.89
C GLY A 128 -6.30 -10.59 3.08
N ASP A 129 -7.13 -11.13 3.96
CA ASP A 129 -7.57 -10.48 5.18
C ASP A 129 -6.41 -10.28 6.16
N THR A 130 -6.28 -9.08 6.71
CA THR A 130 -5.22 -8.74 7.67
C THR A 130 -5.29 -9.58 8.93
N ASN A 131 -6.48 -9.94 9.40
CA ASN A 131 -6.67 -10.81 10.57
C ASN A 131 -6.00 -12.19 10.43
N GLU A 132 -5.87 -12.66 9.18
CA GLU A 132 -5.18 -13.92 8.88
C GLU A 132 -3.73 -13.67 8.49
N LYS A 133 -3.50 -12.73 7.59
CA LYS A 133 -2.20 -12.53 6.95
C LYS A 133 -1.14 -11.90 7.84
N LEU A 134 -1.52 -11.07 8.81
CA LEU A 134 -0.56 -10.53 9.77
C LEU A 134 0.06 -11.61 10.67
N LYS A 135 -0.66 -12.71 10.93
CA LYS A 135 -0.14 -13.85 11.69
C LYS A 135 0.95 -14.65 10.96
N GLU A 136 1.01 -14.52 9.63
CA GLU A 136 2.01 -15.17 8.79
C GLU A 136 3.32 -14.35 8.69
N ILE A 137 3.33 -13.12 9.23
CA ILE A 137 4.45 -12.18 9.15
C ILE A 137 5.22 -12.17 10.47
N ASN A 138 6.55 -12.19 10.39
CA ASN A 138 7.37 -11.93 11.58
C ASN A 138 7.38 -10.43 11.90
N LEU A 139 6.39 -9.99 12.68
CA LEU A 139 6.18 -8.59 13.03
C LEU A 139 7.31 -8.01 13.89
N LYS A 140 8.04 -8.83 14.66
CA LYS A 140 9.19 -8.38 15.48
C LYS A 140 10.33 -7.75 14.67
N ASN A 141 10.40 -8.04 13.40
CA ASN A 141 11.42 -7.48 12.51
C ASN A 141 10.96 -6.21 11.79
N ILE A 142 9.74 -5.72 12.04
CA ILE A 142 9.20 -4.53 11.39
C ILE A 142 9.62 -3.28 12.19
N ASP A 143 10.23 -2.32 11.51
CA ASP A 143 10.69 -1.05 12.11
C ASP A 143 9.61 0.05 12.01
N PHE A 144 8.71 -0.08 11.03
CA PHE A 144 7.70 0.95 10.76
C PHE A 144 6.47 0.30 10.11
N THR A 145 5.30 0.58 10.68
CA THR A 145 4.03 0.15 10.09
C THR A 145 3.20 1.35 9.66
N PHE A 146 2.71 1.33 8.42
CA PHE A 146 1.73 2.27 7.92
C PHE A 146 0.38 1.56 7.75
N LEU A 147 -0.59 1.96 8.57
CA LEU A 147 -1.95 1.41 8.60
C LEU A 147 -2.89 2.37 7.84
N ASP A 148 -3.25 2.00 6.63
CA ASP A 148 -4.18 2.72 5.72
C ASP A 148 -5.14 1.72 5.02
N GLY A 149 -5.49 0.65 5.74
CA GLY A 149 -6.36 -0.43 5.27
C GLY A 149 -7.85 -0.14 5.48
N GLY A 150 -8.56 -1.09 6.09
CA GLY A 150 -9.98 -0.94 6.39
C GLY A 150 -10.28 0.28 7.28
N HIS A 151 -11.45 0.87 7.08
CA HIS A 151 -11.85 2.12 7.73
C HIS A 151 -12.95 1.91 8.79
N SER A 152 -13.43 0.67 8.98
CA SER A 152 -14.35 0.37 10.08
C SER A 152 -13.60 0.35 11.42
N TYR A 153 -14.30 0.70 12.49
CA TYR A 153 -13.73 0.65 13.84
C TYR A 153 -13.20 -0.75 14.18
N GLN A 154 -13.95 -1.79 13.81
CA GLN A 154 -13.61 -3.19 14.08
C GLN A 154 -12.31 -3.59 13.38
N THR A 155 -12.17 -3.25 12.10
CA THR A 155 -10.96 -3.55 11.33
C THR A 155 -9.74 -2.84 11.91
N VAL A 156 -9.85 -1.54 12.16
CA VAL A 156 -8.74 -0.74 12.72
C VAL A 156 -8.30 -1.27 14.10
N ILE A 157 -9.25 -1.58 14.99
CA ILE A 157 -8.94 -2.11 16.33
C ILE A 157 -8.32 -3.50 16.22
N SER A 158 -8.82 -4.37 15.33
CA SER A 158 -8.26 -5.69 15.12
C SER A 158 -6.82 -5.63 14.63
N ASP A 159 -6.56 -4.83 13.59
CA ASP A 159 -5.21 -4.65 13.04
C ASP A 159 -4.24 -4.09 14.09
N LEU A 160 -4.67 -3.05 14.84
CA LEU A 160 -3.86 -2.47 15.91
C LEU A 160 -3.57 -3.46 17.04
N SER A 161 -4.55 -4.30 17.44
CA SER A 161 -4.37 -5.31 18.48
C SER A 161 -3.32 -6.34 18.06
N ILE A 162 -3.43 -6.86 16.82
CA ILE A 162 -2.45 -7.83 16.29
C ILE A 162 -1.04 -7.21 16.24
N LEU A 163 -0.93 -5.97 15.77
CA LEU A 163 0.35 -5.26 15.71
C LEU A 163 0.93 -5.06 17.12
N TYR A 164 0.14 -4.57 18.06
CA TYR A 164 0.58 -4.29 19.44
C TYR A 164 1.05 -5.53 20.19
N GLU A 165 0.38 -6.68 19.98
CA GLU A 165 0.73 -7.94 20.66
C GLU A 165 1.99 -8.61 20.08
N ASN A 166 2.36 -8.30 18.82
CA ASN A 166 3.37 -9.07 18.09
C ASN A 166 4.58 -8.24 17.59
N MET A 167 4.58 -6.92 17.72
CA MET A 167 5.73 -6.03 17.46
C MET A 167 6.52 -5.76 18.77
#